data_81d8db1d951b763f82c0f471a969dcac
#
_entry.id   81d8db1d951b763f82c0f471a969dcac
#
_cell.length_a   1.000
_cell.length_b   1.000
_cell.length_c   1.000
_cell.angle_alpha   90.00
_cell.angle_beta   90.00
_cell.angle_gamma   90.00
#
_symmetry.space_group_name_H-M   'P 1'
#
loop_
_entity.id
_entity.type
_entity.pdbx_description
1 polymer ?
#
loop_
_entity_poly.entity_id
_entity_poly.type
_entity_poly.pdbx_seq_one_letter_code
_entity_poly.pdbx_strand_id
1 'polypeptide(L)'
;MTDPFIDTDVIIRLLTQDDIKKQGDAAALFEAVRTGELKVAAPDTVIADAVYVLSSPRLYNLPRSKVQELLGPLVRLPGFKIENRSAVLRALELYASTKVDFGDALIVASMEQVGSKIVYSYDTHFDRIPLITRRPPGALREEE
;
A
#
# COMPACT_ATOMS: atom_id res chain seq x y z
N MET A 1 12.53 -18.51 15.65
CA MET A 1 12.75 -17.07 15.89
C MET A 1 11.86 -16.25 14.99
N THR A 2 11.44 -15.11 15.50
CA THR A 2 10.56 -14.21 14.77
C THR A 2 11.39 -13.10 14.11
N ASP A 3 10.95 -12.66 12.94
CA ASP A 3 11.63 -11.57 12.23
C ASP A 3 11.31 -10.23 12.91
N PRO A 4 12.27 -9.29 12.93
CA PRO A 4 11.97 -7.93 13.40
C PRO A 4 11.01 -7.21 12.46
N PHE A 5 10.29 -6.26 13.01
CA PHE A 5 9.36 -5.43 12.24
C PHE A 5 9.98 -4.09 11.88
N ILE A 6 9.47 -3.50 10.81
CA ILE A 6 9.87 -2.16 10.35
C ILE A 6 8.69 -1.21 10.49
N ASP A 7 8.96 -0.01 11.01
CA ASP A 7 7.99 1.07 11.04
C ASP A 7 8.03 1.87 9.73
N THR A 8 6.98 2.61 9.48
CA THR A 8 6.82 3.43 8.27
C THR A 8 7.96 4.41 8.08
N ASP A 9 8.46 5.03 9.15
CA ASP A 9 9.49 6.06 9.04
C ASP A 9 10.80 5.53 8.43
N VAL A 10 11.12 4.26 8.62
CA VAL A 10 12.30 3.65 7.99
C VAL A 10 12.15 3.64 6.47
N ILE A 11 10.96 3.31 5.98
CA ILE A 11 10.67 3.33 4.52
C ILE A 11 10.76 4.76 3.99
N ILE A 12 10.17 5.70 4.71
CA ILE A 12 10.18 7.11 4.29
C ILE A 12 11.62 7.65 4.23
N ARG A 13 12.43 7.33 5.23
CA ARG A 13 13.85 7.78 5.23
C ARG A 13 14.64 7.14 4.11
N LEU A 14 14.36 5.88 3.76
CA LEU A 14 14.99 5.23 2.62
C LEU A 14 14.69 5.98 1.32
N LEU A 15 13.45 6.41 1.13
CA LEU A 15 12.95 6.93 -0.14
C LEU A 15 13.07 8.44 -0.28
N THR A 16 13.53 9.15 0.75
CA THR A 16 13.62 10.61 0.76
C THR A 16 15.04 11.06 1.12
N GLN A 17 15.34 12.33 0.85
CA GLN A 17 16.70 12.85 1.03
C GLN A 17 16.79 14.01 2.03
N ASP A 18 15.75 14.24 2.81
CA ASP A 18 15.74 15.33 3.78
C ASP A 18 16.52 15.02 5.06
N ASP A 19 16.99 13.79 5.23
CA ASP A 19 17.90 13.40 6.32
C ASP A 19 18.90 12.37 5.77
N ILE A 20 20.07 12.85 5.38
CA ILE A 20 21.08 12.03 4.69
C ILE A 20 21.59 10.90 5.57
N LYS A 21 21.80 11.15 6.87
CA LYS A 21 22.27 10.09 7.77
C LYS A 21 21.25 9.00 7.92
N LYS A 22 19.99 9.35 8.16
CA LYS A 22 18.92 8.36 8.32
C LYS A 22 18.66 7.61 7.02
N GLN A 23 18.78 8.28 5.87
CA GLN A 23 18.69 7.61 4.58
C GLN A 23 19.77 6.55 4.45
N GLY A 24 21.02 6.88 4.78
CA GLY A 24 22.12 5.92 4.71
C GLY A 24 21.91 4.73 5.62
N ASP A 25 21.42 4.95 6.83
CA ASP A 25 21.14 3.88 7.77
C ASP A 25 20.00 2.97 7.26
N ALA A 26 18.93 3.56 6.73
CA ALA A 26 17.81 2.81 6.16
C ALA A 26 18.26 2.04 4.91
N ALA A 27 19.09 2.65 4.06
CA ALA A 27 19.62 2.00 2.87
C ALA A 27 20.47 0.77 3.23
N ALA A 28 21.30 0.86 4.27
CA ALA A 28 22.11 -0.27 4.73
C ALA A 28 21.21 -1.42 5.24
N LEU A 29 20.13 -1.08 5.97
CA LEU A 29 19.20 -2.08 6.46
C LEU A 29 18.52 -2.81 5.29
N PHE A 30 17.98 -2.07 4.32
CA PHE A 30 17.31 -2.67 3.17
C PHE A 30 18.28 -3.40 2.23
N GLU A 31 19.53 -2.99 2.17
CA GLU A 31 20.53 -3.76 1.44
C GLU A 31 20.73 -5.14 2.07
N ALA A 32 20.78 -5.21 3.41
CA ALA A 32 20.84 -6.49 4.11
C ALA A 32 19.59 -7.34 3.85
N VAL A 33 18.42 -6.72 3.72
CA VAL A 33 17.17 -7.42 3.36
C VAL A 33 17.27 -7.95 1.93
N ARG A 34 17.76 -7.14 1.00
CA ARG A 34 17.90 -7.51 -0.40
C ARG A 34 18.82 -8.72 -0.59
N THR A 35 19.93 -8.77 0.14
CA THR A 35 20.90 -9.85 0.02
C THR A 35 20.50 -11.12 0.78
N GLY A 36 19.43 -11.07 1.57
CA GLY A 36 18.99 -12.21 2.38
C GLY A 36 19.68 -12.32 3.73
N GLU A 37 20.57 -11.39 4.05
CA GLU A 37 21.25 -11.38 5.35
C GLU A 37 20.29 -11.09 6.48
N LEU A 38 19.25 -10.27 6.22
CA LEU A 38 18.24 -9.89 7.20
C LEU A 38 16.85 -10.11 6.61
N LYS A 39 15.95 -10.62 7.43
CA LYS A 39 14.51 -10.68 7.11
C LYS A 39 13.76 -9.76 8.05
N VAL A 40 12.83 -9.00 7.52
CA VAL A 40 12.00 -8.06 8.28
C VAL A 40 10.55 -8.21 7.89
N ALA A 41 9.64 -7.74 8.72
CA ALA A 41 8.21 -7.87 8.49
C ALA A 41 7.50 -6.54 8.75
N ALA A 42 6.31 -6.39 8.19
CA ALA A 42 5.43 -5.27 8.48
C ALA A 42 4.00 -5.65 8.13
N PRO A 43 3.01 -5.11 8.87
CA PRO A 43 1.62 -5.20 8.43
C PRO A 43 1.38 -4.31 7.21
N ASP A 44 0.30 -4.57 6.48
CA ASP A 44 -0.05 -3.79 5.30
C ASP A 44 -0.30 -2.31 5.61
N THR A 45 -0.70 -1.98 6.85
CA THR A 45 -0.91 -0.59 7.27
C THR A 45 0.36 0.26 7.17
N VAL A 46 1.55 -0.36 7.28
CA VAL A 46 2.81 0.38 7.10
C VAL A 46 2.93 0.91 5.67
N ILE A 47 2.50 0.13 4.69
CA ILE A 47 2.52 0.59 3.30
C ILE A 47 1.44 1.65 3.08
N ALA A 48 0.26 1.49 3.66
CA ALA A 48 -0.81 2.50 3.57
C ALA A 48 -0.34 3.85 4.14
N ASP A 49 0.34 3.82 5.29
CA ASP A 49 0.89 5.02 5.90
C ASP A 49 1.98 5.65 5.03
N ALA A 50 2.83 4.82 4.41
CA ALA A 50 3.88 5.31 3.50
C ALA A 50 3.26 6.02 2.28
N VAL A 51 2.19 5.45 1.70
CA VAL A 51 1.47 6.09 0.60
C VAL A 51 0.95 7.46 1.03
N TYR A 52 0.33 7.52 2.20
CA TYR A 52 -0.21 8.78 2.72
C TYR A 52 0.88 9.84 2.87
N VAL A 53 2.00 9.48 3.50
CA VAL A 53 3.11 10.43 3.74
C VAL A 53 3.72 10.90 2.42
N LEU A 54 4.01 9.97 1.50
CA LEU A 54 4.66 10.30 0.23
C LEU A 54 3.76 11.15 -0.66
N SER A 55 2.45 10.95 -0.63
CA SER A 55 1.51 11.65 -1.50
C SER A 55 0.95 12.93 -0.90
N SER A 56 1.10 13.14 0.39
CA SER A 56 0.50 14.29 1.08
C SER A 56 1.04 15.61 0.52
N PRO A 57 0.16 16.55 0.10
CA PRO A 57 0.61 17.85 -0.42
C PRO A 57 1.45 18.67 0.53
N ARG A 58 1.28 18.47 1.83
CA ARG A 58 2.04 19.20 2.86
C ARG A 58 3.39 18.55 3.17
N LEU A 59 3.64 17.35 2.64
CA LEU A 59 4.86 16.61 2.89
C LEU A 59 5.64 16.48 1.59
N TYR A 60 5.60 15.32 0.94
CA TYR A 60 6.40 15.09 -0.26
C TYR A 60 5.65 15.33 -1.56
N ASN A 61 4.32 15.31 -1.51
CA ASN A 61 3.45 15.62 -2.65
C ASN A 61 3.83 14.85 -3.93
N LEU A 62 4.18 13.57 -3.79
CA LEU A 62 4.55 12.78 -4.95
C LEU A 62 3.31 12.33 -5.73
N PRO A 63 3.39 12.29 -7.08
CA PRO A 63 2.29 11.77 -7.88
C PRO A 63 2.11 10.27 -7.67
N ARG A 64 0.92 9.78 -7.97
CA ARG A 64 0.54 8.38 -7.73
C ARG A 64 1.47 7.39 -8.41
N SER A 65 1.85 7.67 -9.67
CA SER A 65 2.79 6.80 -10.40
C SER A 65 4.15 6.71 -9.71
N LYS A 66 4.61 7.83 -9.13
CA LYS A 66 5.90 7.85 -8.43
C LYS A 66 5.84 7.07 -7.12
N VAL A 67 4.71 7.16 -6.40
CA VAL A 67 4.50 6.38 -5.18
C VAL A 67 4.56 4.88 -5.48
N GLN A 68 3.88 4.43 -6.54
CA GLN A 68 3.95 3.04 -6.98
C GLN A 68 5.38 2.64 -7.37
N GLU A 69 6.06 3.49 -8.13
CA GLU A 69 7.42 3.24 -8.60
C GLU A 69 8.39 3.03 -7.43
N LEU A 70 8.22 3.79 -6.35
CA LEU A 70 9.10 3.72 -5.18
C LEU A 70 8.75 2.55 -4.26
N LEU A 71 7.48 2.31 -3.99
CA LEU A 71 7.06 1.30 -3.02
C LEU A 71 6.99 -0.10 -3.60
N GLY A 72 6.66 -0.23 -4.88
CA GLY A 72 6.51 -1.54 -5.52
C GLY A 72 7.73 -2.43 -5.35
N PRO A 73 8.94 -1.98 -5.69
CA PRO A 73 10.13 -2.80 -5.54
C PRO A 73 10.41 -3.24 -4.10
N LEU A 74 10.10 -2.39 -3.11
CA LEU A 74 10.28 -2.75 -1.69
C LEU A 74 9.31 -3.86 -1.29
N VAL A 75 8.05 -3.75 -1.67
CA VAL A 75 7.03 -4.74 -1.33
C VAL A 75 7.34 -6.09 -1.99
N ARG A 76 8.05 -6.08 -3.13
CA ARG A 76 8.45 -7.30 -3.85
C ARG A 76 9.66 -8.00 -3.25
N LEU A 77 10.42 -7.36 -2.36
CA LEU A 77 11.61 -7.99 -1.77
C LEU A 77 11.22 -9.25 -1.00
N PRO A 78 11.79 -10.42 -1.33
CA PRO A 78 11.43 -11.66 -0.62
C PRO A 78 11.68 -11.61 0.89
N GLY A 79 12.74 -10.90 1.30
CA GLY A 79 13.08 -10.75 2.72
C GLY A 79 12.24 -9.75 3.48
N PHE A 80 11.41 -8.97 2.78
CA PHE A 80 10.48 -8.03 3.41
C PHE A 80 9.09 -8.68 3.41
N LYS A 81 8.71 -9.24 4.56
CA LYS A 81 7.46 -9.98 4.71
C LYS A 81 6.32 -9.02 5.01
N ILE A 82 5.59 -8.65 3.97
CA ILE A 82 4.43 -7.78 4.07
C ILE A 82 3.18 -8.64 4.17
N GLU A 83 2.35 -8.37 5.18
CA GLU A 83 1.02 -8.96 5.28
C GLU A 83 0.21 -8.59 4.05
N ASN A 84 -0.45 -9.59 3.44
CA ASN A 84 -1.26 -9.41 2.23
C ASN A 84 -0.46 -8.83 1.04
N ARG A 85 0.79 -9.27 0.87
CA ARG A 85 1.68 -8.74 -0.17
C ARG A 85 1.00 -8.64 -1.54
N SER A 86 0.34 -9.70 -2.00
CA SER A 86 -0.29 -9.70 -3.32
C SER A 86 -1.37 -8.63 -3.44
N ALA A 87 -2.21 -8.48 -2.40
CA ALA A 87 -3.23 -7.44 -2.38
C ALA A 87 -2.61 -6.04 -2.34
N VAL A 88 -1.52 -5.86 -1.58
CA VAL A 88 -0.81 -4.58 -1.50
C VAL A 88 -0.23 -4.19 -2.86
N LEU A 89 0.40 -5.13 -3.57
CA LEU A 89 0.94 -4.87 -4.91
C LEU A 89 -0.18 -4.49 -5.88
N ARG A 90 -1.29 -5.22 -5.86
CA ARG A 90 -2.44 -4.90 -6.70
C ARG A 90 -3.04 -3.54 -6.35
N ALA A 91 -3.12 -3.23 -5.05
CA ALA A 91 -3.62 -1.94 -4.58
C ALA A 91 -2.74 -0.78 -5.07
N LEU A 92 -1.42 -0.96 -5.09
CA LEU A 92 -0.51 0.05 -5.65
C LEU A 92 -0.77 0.28 -7.14
N GLU A 93 -1.03 -0.78 -7.91
CA GLU A 93 -1.39 -0.67 -9.32
C GLU A 93 -2.70 0.11 -9.50
N LEU A 94 -3.73 -0.24 -8.73
CA LEU A 94 -5.03 0.44 -8.78
C LEU A 94 -4.90 1.90 -8.34
N TYR A 95 -4.11 2.15 -7.32
CA TYR A 95 -3.86 3.51 -6.83
C TYR A 95 -3.21 4.38 -7.93
N ALA A 96 -2.24 3.83 -8.66
CA ALA A 96 -1.55 4.57 -9.71
C ALA A 96 -2.40 4.76 -10.97
N SER A 97 -3.28 3.80 -11.29
CA SER A 97 -4.06 3.78 -12.54
C SER A 97 -5.48 4.34 -12.41
N THR A 98 -5.96 4.55 -11.19
CA THR A 98 -7.30 5.09 -10.94
C THR A 98 -7.18 6.31 -10.03
N LYS A 99 -8.32 6.89 -9.64
CA LYS A 99 -8.34 8.04 -8.71
C LYS A 99 -8.86 7.64 -7.33
N VAL A 100 -8.83 6.35 -7.00
CA VAL A 100 -9.25 5.89 -5.68
C VAL A 100 -8.09 5.97 -4.70
N ASP A 101 -8.40 6.17 -3.41
CA ASP A 101 -7.41 6.19 -2.36
C ASP A 101 -6.83 4.79 -2.15
N PHE A 102 -5.62 4.72 -1.58
CA PHE A 102 -4.95 3.44 -1.39
C PHE A 102 -5.77 2.49 -0.53
N GLY A 103 -6.41 2.98 0.55
CA GLY A 103 -7.27 2.15 1.39
C GLY A 103 -8.40 1.50 0.60
N ASP A 104 -9.06 2.27 -0.25
CA ASP A 104 -10.13 1.77 -1.12
C ASP A 104 -9.57 0.80 -2.16
N ALA A 105 -8.39 1.10 -2.72
CA ALA A 105 -7.71 0.20 -3.64
C ALA A 105 -7.39 -1.14 -2.98
N LEU A 106 -7.00 -1.12 -1.71
CA LEU A 106 -6.71 -2.35 -0.96
C LEU A 106 -7.97 -3.18 -0.74
N ILE A 107 -9.12 -2.53 -0.49
CA ILE A 107 -10.40 -3.23 -0.40
C ILE A 107 -10.69 -3.93 -1.73
N VAL A 108 -10.56 -3.24 -2.85
CA VAL A 108 -10.81 -3.82 -4.18
C VAL A 108 -9.86 -4.98 -4.46
N ALA A 109 -8.57 -4.81 -4.16
CA ALA A 109 -7.58 -5.88 -4.35
C ALA A 109 -7.93 -7.12 -3.52
N SER A 110 -8.39 -6.92 -2.29
CA SER A 110 -8.83 -8.02 -1.41
C SER A 110 -10.07 -8.71 -1.95
N MET A 111 -11.01 -7.93 -2.51
CA MET A 111 -12.20 -8.47 -3.17
C MET A 111 -11.82 -9.36 -4.35
N GLU A 112 -10.89 -8.90 -5.17
CA GLU A 112 -10.42 -9.67 -6.33
C GLU A 112 -9.86 -11.03 -5.92
N GLN A 113 -9.15 -11.09 -4.81
CA GLN A 113 -8.54 -12.33 -4.32
C GLN A 113 -9.55 -13.40 -3.97
N VAL A 114 -10.75 -13.01 -3.55
CA VAL A 114 -11.79 -13.97 -3.13
C VAL A 114 -12.98 -14.02 -4.11
N GLY A 115 -12.88 -13.29 -5.23
CA GLY A 115 -13.94 -13.28 -6.24
C GLY A 115 -15.18 -12.50 -5.84
N SER A 116 -15.10 -11.63 -4.84
CA SER A 116 -16.21 -10.77 -4.45
C SER A 116 -16.31 -9.59 -5.41
N LYS A 117 -17.53 -9.22 -5.79
CA LYS A 117 -17.77 -8.11 -6.72
C LYS A 117 -18.64 -6.99 -6.14
N ILE A 118 -19.14 -7.16 -4.93
CA ILE A 118 -20.03 -6.20 -4.30
C ILE A 118 -19.34 -5.60 -3.08
N VAL A 119 -19.35 -4.26 -3.00
CA VAL A 119 -18.86 -3.54 -1.83
C VAL A 119 -19.98 -2.64 -1.31
N TYR A 120 -20.23 -2.70 -0.02
CA TYR A 120 -21.14 -1.76 0.64
C TYR A 120 -20.34 -0.52 1.04
N SER A 121 -20.72 0.63 0.50
CA SER A 121 -20.04 1.88 0.81
C SER A 121 -20.92 3.07 0.43
N TYR A 122 -20.74 4.17 1.13
CA TYR A 122 -21.28 5.47 0.72
C TYR A 122 -20.37 6.18 -0.26
N ASP A 123 -19.12 5.73 -0.43
CA ASP A 123 -18.13 6.40 -1.25
C ASP A 123 -18.32 6.03 -2.73
N THR A 124 -18.71 7.03 -3.53
CA THR A 124 -18.95 6.84 -4.96
C THR A 124 -17.67 6.60 -5.76
N HIS A 125 -16.49 6.77 -5.17
CA HIS A 125 -15.23 6.49 -5.87
C HIS A 125 -15.13 5.04 -6.33
N PHE A 126 -15.77 4.10 -5.63
CA PHE A 126 -15.81 2.70 -6.07
C PHE A 126 -16.51 2.50 -7.41
N ASP A 127 -17.39 3.43 -7.80
CA ASP A 127 -18.09 3.36 -9.09
C ASP A 127 -17.12 3.50 -10.28
N ARG A 128 -15.90 3.98 -10.03
CA ARG A 128 -14.86 4.13 -11.06
C ARG A 128 -14.13 2.83 -11.36
N ILE A 129 -14.35 1.80 -10.57
CA ILE A 129 -13.64 0.51 -10.71
C ILE A 129 -14.51 -0.42 -11.54
N PRO A 130 -14.05 -0.84 -12.73
CA PRO A 130 -14.79 -1.81 -13.54
C PRO A 130 -15.00 -3.11 -12.79
N LEU A 131 -16.12 -3.76 -13.03
CA LEU A 131 -16.49 -5.07 -12.46
C LEU A 131 -16.82 -5.06 -10.96
N ILE A 132 -16.72 -3.90 -10.30
CA ILE A 132 -17.12 -3.75 -8.91
C ILE A 132 -18.47 -3.04 -8.86
N THR A 133 -19.39 -3.58 -8.09
CA THR A 133 -20.71 -2.98 -7.84
C THR A 133 -20.73 -2.43 -6.42
N ARG A 134 -20.88 -1.13 -6.31
CA ARG A 134 -21.08 -0.48 -5.02
C ARG A 134 -22.56 -0.45 -4.69
N ARG A 135 -22.90 -0.76 -3.46
CA ARG A 135 -24.25 -0.62 -2.92
C ARG A 135 -24.20 0.21 -1.65
N PRO A 136 -25.08 1.22 -1.49
CA PRO A 136 -25.19 1.86 -0.19
C PRO A 136 -25.83 0.89 0.81
N PRO A 137 -25.51 1.01 2.12
CA PRO A 137 -26.08 0.09 3.13
C PRO A 137 -27.61 0.02 3.14
N GLY A 138 -28.29 1.12 2.77
CA GLY A 138 -29.75 1.15 2.68
C GLY A 138 -30.33 0.21 1.63
N ALA A 139 -29.54 -0.19 0.61
CA ALA A 139 -30.00 -1.10 -0.43
C ALA A 139 -30.42 -2.48 0.12
N LEU A 140 -29.86 -2.88 1.26
CA LEU A 140 -30.24 -4.15 1.90
C LEU A 140 -31.72 -4.17 2.28
N ARG A 141 -32.26 -3.02 2.71
CA ARG A 141 -33.68 -2.92 3.07
C ARG A 141 -34.61 -2.98 1.87
N GLU A 142 -34.12 -2.55 0.71
CA GLU A 142 -34.91 -2.56 -0.53
C GLU A 142 -35.04 -3.98 -1.09
N GLU A 143 -34.13 -4.88 -0.74
CA GLU A 143 -34.15 -6.27 -1.18
C GLU A 143 -35.05 -7.17 -0.34
N GLU A 144 -35.51 -6.67 0.81
CA GLU A 144 -36.43 -7.39 1.67
C GLU A 144 -37.87 -7.15 1.21
#